data_52689a2911190d6bbc72432ac98baea3
#
_entry.id   52689a2911190d6bbc72432ac98baea3
#
_cell.length_a   1.000
_cell.length_b   1.000
_cell.length_c   1.000
_cell.angle_alpha   90.00
_cell.angle_beta   90.00
_cell.angle_gamma   90.00
#
_symmetry.space_group_name_H-M   'P 1'
#
loop_
_entity.id
_entity.type
_entity.pdbx_description
1 polymer ?
#
loop_
_entity_poly.entity_id
_entity_poly.type
_entity_poly.pdbx_seq_one_letter_code
_entity_poly.pdbx_strand_id
1 'polypeptide(L)'
;MNTYLETLKTTSESTFRNRMNTENINTIGALKKSGYKSESIKNELRRNLINKLQSGEAIFTGILGYEDTVIPDIERAILSGHSINMLGLRGQAKTKIARQMVNLLDEYIPYVTGSEINDDPLNPISNFSKKLIQELGDKTPISWLHRGERYVEKLATPDVSVADLIGDLDPVKAINQKLSYSDEKAIHFGLIPRSNRCIFVINELPDLQARIQVALFNILQEGDIQIRGFKLRLPLDIQFVFTANPEDYTNRGSIVTPLKDRIGSQIITHYPKSIDIARDITRQEAKLKPEQIAMVHVPLLIENIIEQVVFEARNSEYVDAKSGVSARLSI
;
A
#
# COMPACT_ATOMS: atom_id res chain seq x y z
N MET A 1 3.78 -1.95 36.80
CA MET A 1 2.32 -1.73 36.94
C MET A 1 1.80 -0.52 36.18
N ASN A 2 2.55 0.58 36.01
CA ASN A 2 2.13 1.73 35.22
C ASN A 2 2.10 1.48 33.69
N THR A 3 2.98 0.65 33.17
CA THR A 3 3.05 0.31 31.73
C THR A 3 1.82 -0.49 31.26
N TYR A 4 1.21 -1.28 32.14
CA TYR A 4 0.00 -2.07 31.83
C TYR A 4 -1.27 -1.22 31.75
N LEU A 5 -1.35 -0.13 32.51
CA LEU A 5 -2.48 0.79 32.50
C LEU A 5 -2.47 1.75 31.27
N GLU A 6 -1.28 2.06 30.72
CA GLU A 6 -1.17 2.80 29.46
C GLU A 6 -1.59 1.95 28.25
N THR A 7 -1.30 0.65 28.28
CA THR A 7 -1.72 -0.28 27.21
C THR A 7 -3.23 -0.49 27.19
N LEU A 8 -3.90 -0.48 28.33
CA LEU A 8 -5.36 -0.58 28.41
C LEU A 8 -6.09 0.69 27.94
N LYS A 9 -5.49 1.87 28.04
CA LYS A 9 -6.02 3.11 27.49
C LYS A 9 -5.98 3.14 25.96
N THR A 10 -4.93 2.59 25.34
CA THR A 10 -4.83 2.48 23.88
C THR A 10 -5.89 1.56 23.27
N THR A 11 -6.28 0.49 23.97
CA THR A 11 -7.32 -0.44 23.49
C THR A 11 -8.71 0.19 23.46
N SER A 12 -9.01 1.09 24.40
CA SER A 12 -10.29 1.83 24.42
C SER A 12 -10.37 2.91 23.34
N GLU A 13 -9.24 3.53 22.99
CA GLU A 13 -9.18 4.57 21.92
C GLU A 13 -9.35 3.99 20.51
N SER A 14 -8.87 2.77 20.25
CA SER A 14 -9.03 2.11 18.95
C SER A 14 -10.47 1.70 18.68
N THR A 15 -11.16 1.19 19.70
CA THR A 15 -12.59 0.83 19.62
C THR A 15 -13.47 2.07 19.42
N PHE A 16 -13.00 3.23 19.89
CA PHE A 16 -13.71 4.50 19.76
C PHE A 16 -13.61 5.06 18.33
N ARG A 17 -12.45 4.95 17.67
CA ARG A 17 -12.23 5.42 16.28
C ARG A 17 -13.05 4.63 15.25
N ASN A 18 -13.21 3.33 15.43
CA ASN A 18 -14.03 2.47 14.55
C ASN A 18 -15.54 2.68 14.69
N ARG A 19 -16.01 3.42 15.71
CA ARG A 19 -17.43 3.71 15.97
C ARG A 19 -17.78 5.21 15.88
N MET A 20 -16.87 6.04 15.35
CA MET A 20 -17.21 7.44 15.11
C MET A 20 -18.40 7.52 14.15
N ASN A 21 -19.46 8.17 14.62
CA ASN A 21 -20.60 8.51 13.76
C ASN A 21 -20.16 9.64 12.81
N THR A 22 -19.58 9.26 11.68
CA THR A 22 -18.97 10.18 10.69
C THR A 22 -20.00 11.13 10.08
N GLU A 23 -21.29 10.77 10.13
CA GLU A 23 -22.38 11.53 9.52
C GLU A 23 -22.59 12.92 10.17
N ASN A 24 -22.24 13.06 11.45
CA ASN A 24 -22.44 14.31 12.19
C ASN A 24 -21.17 15.16 12.34
N ILE A 25 -20.01 14.66 11.89
CA ILE A 25 -18.73 15.37 12.04
C ILE A 25 -18.29 15.85 10.65
N ASN A 26 -18.66 17.09 10.29
CA ASN A 26 -18.44 17.69 8.98
C ASN A 26 -17.60 18.98 9.02
N THR A 27 -17.07 19.36 10.19
CA THR A 27 -16.21 20.53 10.37
C THR A 27 -15.02 20.23 11.28
N ILE A 28 -13.94 21.01 11.16
CA ILE A 28 -12.78 20.90 12.04
C ILE A 28 -13.15 21.09 13.51
N GLY A 29 -14.06 22.02 13.82
CA GLY A 29 -14.52 22.25 15.20
C GLY A 29 -15.24 21.05 15.78
N ALA A 30 -16.13 20.38 15.01
CA ALA A 30 -16.77 19.15 15.42
C ALA A 30 -15.74 18.01 15.59
N LEU A 31 -14.76 17.93 14.70
CA LEU A 31 -13.68 16.94 14.75
C LEU A 31 -12.83 17.09 16.03
N LYS A 32 -12.44 18.32 16.39
CA LYS A 32 -11.70 18.60 17.64
C LYS A 32 -12.51 18.20 18.88
N LYS A 33 -13.82 18.51 18.89
CA LYS A 33 -14.73 18.16 20.01
C LYS A 33 -14.92 16.65 20.16
N SER A 34 -14.82 15.87 19.06
CA SER A 34 -14.90 14.41 19.11
C SER A 34 -13.67 13.74 19.73
N GLY A 35 -12.60 14.51 20.02
CA GLY A 35 -11.35 13.95 20.55
C GLY A 35 -10.48 13.26 19.50
N TYR A 36 -10.75 13.46 18.21
CA TYR A 36 -9.91 12.91 17.14
C TYR A 36 -8.47 13.42 17.25
N LYS A 37 -7.52 12.51 17.13
CA LYS A 37 -6.08 12.83 17.09
C LYS A 37 -5.53 12.40 15.75
N SER A 38 -4.78 13.29 15.12
CA SER A 38 -4.04 12.97 13.89
C SER A 38 -2.93 11.96 14.16
N GLU A 39 -2.76 11.03 13.25
CA GLU A 39 -1.78 9.97 13.32
C GLU A 39 -1.21 9.69 11.94
N SER A 40 0.09 9.35 11.85
CA SER A 40 0.67 8.93 10.57
C SER A 40 0.15 7.56 10.15
N ILE A 41 0.11 7.31 8.82
CA ILE A 41 -0.33 6.02 8.30
C ILE A 41 0.49 4.85 8.87
N LYS A 42 1.79 5.04 9.08
CA LYS A 42 2.65 4.01 9.66
C LYS A 42 2.29 3.68 11.10
N ASN A 43 1.96 4.69 11.90
CA ASN A 43 1.50 4.49 13.27
C ASN A 43 0.10 3.87 13.31
N GLU A 44 -0.79 4.27 12.42
CA GLU A 44 -2.13 3.69 12.26
C GLU A 44 -2.04 2.18 11.94
N LEU A 45 -1.25 1.81 10.93
CA LEU A 45 -1.02 0.41 10.56
C LEU A 45 -0.43 -0.39 11.73
N ARG A 46 0.57 0.17 12.41
CA ARG A 46 1.21 -0.45 13.58
C ARG A 46 0.22 -0.67 14.72
N ARG A 47 -0.56 0.33 15.07
CA ARG A 47 -1.56 0.28 16.13
C ARG A 47 -2.61 -0.80 15.83
N ASN A 48 -3.16 -0.79 14.61
CA ASN A 48 -4.17 -1.74 14.21
C ASN A 48 -3.63 -3.17 14.10
N LEU A 49 -2.38 -3.34 13.66
CA LEU A 49 -1.68 -4.62 13.68
C LEU A 49 -1.56 -5.17 15.10
N ILE A 50 -1.09 -4.36 16.06
CA ILE A 50 -0.96 -4.77 17.46
C ILE A 50 -2.32 -5.20 18.02
N ASN A 51 -3.37 -4.44 17.76
CA ASN A 51 -4.72 -4.78 18.22
C ASN A 51 -5.20 -6.13 17.67
N LYS A 52 -4.99 -6.40 16.38
CA LYS A 52 -5.37 -7.66 15.75
C LYS A 52 -4.55 -8.85 16.28
N LEU A 53 -3.25 -8.69 16.46
CA LEU A 53 -2.39 -9.70 17.06
C LEU A 53 -2.82 -10.03 18.50
N GLN A 54 -3.18 -9.02 19.31
CA GLN A 54 -3.66 -9.21 20.67
C GLN A 54 -5.03 -9.90 20.74
N SER A 55 -5.91 -9.63 19.75
CA SER A 55 -7.23 -10.28 19.66
C SER A 55 -7.19 -11.66 19.01
N GLY A 56 -6.05 -12.08 18.46
CA GLY A 56 -5.94 -13.33 17.69
C GLY A 56 -6.67 -13.31 16.34
N GLU A 57 -7.00 -12.10 15.84
CA GLU A 57 -7.66 -11.95 14.55
C GLU A 57 -6.68 -12.12 13.40
N ALA A 58 -7.01 -12.99 12.44
CA ALA A 58 -6.21 -13.20 11.25
C ALA A 58 -6.16 -11.93 10.38
N ILE A 59 -4.94 -11.49 10.05
CA ILE A 59 -4.70 -10.27 9.27
C ILE A 59 -4.74 -10.57 7.77
N PHE A 60 -4.02 -11.62 7.37
CA PHE A 60 -3.88 -12.04 5.97
C PHE A 60 -4.69 -13.31 5.73
N THR A 61 -5.98 -13.16 5.41
CA THR A 61 -6.89 -14.29 5.18
C THR A 61 -6.69 -14.91 3.80
N GLY A 62 -6.70 -16.25 3.74
CA GLY A 62 -6.52 -16.97 2.48
C GLY A 62 -5.14 -16.79 1.84
N ILE A 63 -4.13 -16.49 2.63
CA ILE A 63 -2.71 -16.58 2.28
C ILE A 63 -2.19 -17.83 2.97
N LEU A 64 -1.93 -18.88 2.19
CA LEU A 64 -1.54 -20.19 2.70
C LEU A 64 -0.04 -20.44 2.49
N GLY A 65 0.60 -21.11 3.47
CA GLY A 65 2.01 -21.51 3.41
C GLY A 65 3.02 -20.41 3.70
N TYR A 66 2.56 -19.27 4.24
CA TYR A 66 3.39 -18.13 4.62
C TYR A 66 3.33 -17.80 6.11
N GLU A 67 2.61 -18.61 6.88
CA GLU A 67 2.30 -18.37 8.29
C GLU A 67 3.57 -18.21 9.13
N ASP A 68 4.59 -19.03 8.85
CA ASP A 68 5.86 -19.06 9.60
C ASP A 68 7.02 -18.31 8.90
N THR A 69 6.75 -17.68 7.75
CA THR A 69 7.82 -17.09 6.93
C THR A 69 7.50 -15.65 6.53
N VAL A 70 6.75 -15.46 5.46
CA VAL A 70 6.49 -14.15 4.85
C VAL A 70 5.60 -13.27 5.73
N ILE A 71 4.56 -13.84 6.34
CA ILE A 71 3.61 -13.07 7.18
C ILE A 71 4.33 -12.46 8.38
N PRO A 72 5.11 -13.20 9.20
CA PRO A 72 5.85 -12.61 10.30
C PRO A 72 6.87 -11.54 9.88
N ASP A 73 7.47 -11.66 8.68
CA ASP A 73 8.38 -10.65 8.15
C ASP A 73 7.63 -9.34 7.80
N ILE A 74 6.43 -9.46 7.22
CA ILE A 74 5.57 -8.30 6.92
C ILE A 74 5.12 -7.62 8.22
N GLU A 75 4.69 -8.40 9.21
CA GLU A 75 4.29 -7.88 10.51
C GLU A 75 5.43 -7.11 11.18
N ARG A 76 6.65 -7.68 11.18
CA ARG A 76 7.84 -6.99 11.69
C ARG A 76 8.15 -5.70 10.95
N ALA A 77 8.00 -5.70 9.61
CA ALA A 77 8.20 -4.51 8.80
C ALA A 77 7.19 -3.40 9.13
N ILE A 78 5.92 -3.75 9.31
CA ILE A 78 4.86 -2.81 9.72
C ILE A 78 5.12 -2.28 11.14
N LEU A 79 5.47 -3.14 12.09
CA LEU A 79 5.80 -2.75 13.46
C LEU A 79 7.01 -1.80 13.52
N SER A 80 7.94 -1.93 12.59
CA SER A 80 9.12 -1.07 12.46
C SER A 80 8.84 0.22 11.68
N GLY A 81 7.65 0.37 11.07
CA GLY A 81 7.29 1.52 10.22
C GLY A 81 8.08 1.59 8.92
N HIS A 82 8.56 0.45 8.43
CA HIS A 82 9.36 0.37 7.21
C HIS A 82 8.50 0.43 5.96
N SER A 83 9.04 0.99 4.88
CA SER A 83 8.60 0.67 3.52
C SER A 83 9.01 -0.77 3.20
N ILE A 84 8.19 -1.48 2.43
CA ILE A 84 8.32 -2.92 2.20
C ILE A 84 8.64 -3.18 0.74
N ASN A 85 9.61 -4.05 0.46
CA ASN A 85 9.82 -4.61 -0.87
C ASN A 85 9.67 -6.13 -0.83
N MET A 86 8.64 -6.65 -1.49
CA MET A 86 8.41 -8.08 -1.63
C MET A 86 9.13 -8.61 -2.87
N LEU A 87 10.13 -9.46 -2.64
CA LEU A 87 10.98 -10.08 -3.66
C LEU A 87 10.51 -11.52 -3.91
N GLY A 88 10.25 -11.86 -5.14
CA GLY A 88 9.90 -13.23 -5.49
C GLY A 88 9.29 -13.37 -6.86
N LEU A 89 9.21 -14.60 -7.33
CA LEU A 89 8.74 -14.96 -8.66
C LEU A 89 7.24 -14.66 -8.83
N ARG A 90 6.76 -14.80 -10.05
CA ARG A 90 5.35 -14.60 -10.40
C ARG A 90 4.44 -15.64 -9.70
N GLY A 91 3.23 -15.24 -9.36
CA GLY A 91 2.26 -16.12 -8.72
C GLY A 91 2.50 -16.42 -7.24
N GLN A 92 3.34 -15.64 -6.56
CA GLN A 92 3.65 -15.78 -5.13
C GLN A 92 2.86 -14.80 -4.23
N ALA A 93 1.62 -14.50 -4.58
CA ALA A 93 0.65 -13.73 -3.82
C ALA A 93 1.07 -12.30 -3.37
N LYS A 94 2.18 -11.73 -3.87
CA LYS A 94 2.70 -10.41 -3.46
C LYS A 94 1.63 -9.31 -3.48
N THR A 95 0.93 -9.16 -4.60
CA THR A 95 -0.14 -8.17 -4.76
C THR A 95 -1.36 -8.46 -3.86
N LYS A 96 -1.70 -9.75 -3.64
CA LYS A 96 -2.80 -10.13 -2.76
C LYS A 96 -2.52 -9.73 -1.31
N ILE A 97 -1.28 -9.93 -0.86
CA ILE A 97 -0.80 -9.49 0.46
C ILE A 97 -0.87 -7.97 0.57
N ALA A 98 -0.31 -7.23 -0.39
CA ALA A 98 -0.32 -5.77 -0.38
C ALA A 98 -1.76 -5.21 -0.29
N ARG A 99 -2.71 -5.77 -1.03
CA ARG A 99 -4.13 -5.37 -0.96
C ARG A 99 -4.76 -5.64 0.40
N GLN A 100 -4.40 -6.72 1.06
CA GLN A 100 -4.95 -7.04 2.38
C GLN A 100 -4.42 -6.14 3.50
N MET A 101 -3.30 -5.43 3.29
CA MET A 101 -2.84 -4.41 4.24
C MET A 101 -3.86 -3.30 4.48
N VAL A 102 -4.81 -3.07 3.56
CA VAL A 102 -5.95 -2.15 3.74
C VAL A 102 -6.78 -2.50 4.97
N ASN A 103 -6.82 -3.77 5.37
CA ASN A 103 -7.53 -4.22 6.55
C ASN A 103 -6.88 -3.77 7.88
N LEU A 104 -5.67 -3.20 7.79
CA LEU A 104 -4.96 -2.57 8.91
C LEU A 104 -5.20 -1.06 8.97
N LEU A 105 -5.96 -0.47 8.05
CA LEU A 105 -6.36 0.93 8.09
C LEU A 105 -7.67 1.10 8.86
N ASP A 106 -7.85 2.26 9.49
CA ASP A 106 -9.12 2.67 10.06
C ASP A 106 -10.16 2.77 8.93
N GLU A 107 -11.41 2.45 9.22
CA GLU A 107 -12.46 2.39 8.21
C GLU A 107 -12.65 3.73 7.49
N TYR A 108 -12.58 4.83 8.25
CA TYR A 108 -12.66 6.20 7.73
C TYR A 108 -11.64 7.10 8.39
N ILE A 109 -11.05 8.01 7.60
CA ILE A 109 -10.25 9.13 8.12
C ILE A 109 -10.79 10.46 7.60
N PRO A 110 -10.70 11.56 8.38
CA PRO A 110 -11.11 12.87 7.92
C PRO A 110 -10.05 13.50 7.02
N TYR A 111 -10.50 14.27 6.02
CA TYR A 111 -9.64 15.14 5.21
C TYR A 111 -10.32 16.47 4.93
N VAL A 112 -9.56 17.50 4.60
CA VAL A 112 -10.10 18.82 4.26
C VAL A 112 -10.86 18.74 2.95
N THR A 113 -12.13 19.10 2.94
CA THR A 113 -12.97 19.03 1.75
C THR A 113 -12.39 19.86 0.60
N GLY A 114 -12.25 19.24 -0.57
CA GLY A 114 -11.65 19.87 -1.75
C GLY A 114 -10.13 19.76 -1.85
N SER A 115 -9.46 19.17 -0.85
CA SER A 115 -8.01 18.87 -0.96
C SER A 115 -7.77 17.79 -2.01
N GLU A 116 -6.86 18.04 -2.96
CA GLU A 116 -6.43 17.06 -3.97
C GLU A 116 -5.44 16.01 -3.40
N ILE A 117 -4.90 16.26 -2.19
CA ILE A 117 -3.85 15.42 -1.58
C ILE A 117 -4.25 14.87 -0.20
N ASN A 118 -5.54 14.71 0.06
CA ASN A 118 -6.07 14.14 1.30
C ASN A 118 -5.51 14.80 2.57
N ASP A 119 -5.44 16.16 2.59
CA ASP A 119 -4.90 16.89 3.73
C ASP A 119 -5.56 16.54 5.04
N ASP A 120 -4.75 16.31 6.06
CA ASP A 120 -5.21 16.16 7.42
C ASP A 120 -5.78 17.49 7.93
N PRO A 121 -7.04 17.53 8.43
CA PRO A 121 -7.62 18.76 8.94
C PRO A 121 -6.87 19.38 10.11
N LEU A 122 -6.15 18.58 10.90
CA LEU A 122 -5.37 19.06 12.04
C LEU A 122 -3.92 19.39 11.69
N ASN A 123 -3.39 18.80 10.60
CA ASN A 123 -2.00 18.99 10.13
C ASN A 123 -1.94 19.17 8.60
N PRO A 124 -2.54 20.22 8.03
CA PRO A 124 -2.57 20.41 6.59
C PRO A 124 -1.18 20.68 6.01
N ILE A 125 -0.87 20.07 4.88
CA ILE A 125 0.41 20.26 4.20
C ILE A 125 0.31 21.17 2.97
N SER A 126 -0.82 21.16 2.22
CA SER A 126 -1.04 22.01 1.06
C SER A 126 -1.32 23.47 1.44
N ASN A 127 -0.95 24.39 0.56
CA ASN A 127 -1.30 25.81 0.73
C ASN A 127 -2.81 26.04 0.58
N PHE A 128 -3.49 25.21 -0.23
CA PHE A 128 -4.94 25.25 -0.36
C PHE A 128 -5.62 25.04 1.00
N SER A 129 -5.31 23.95 1.67
CA SER A 129 -5.94 23.62 2.96
C SER A 129 -5.53 24.56 4.07
N LYS A 130 -4.26 25.00 4.09
CA LYS A 130 -3.77 26.01 5.06
C LYS A 130 -4.54 27.33 4.96
N LYS A 131 -4.72 27.84 3.74
CA LYS A 131 -5.49 29.09 3.51
C LYS A 131 -6.96 28.92 3.90
N LEU A 132 -7.59 27.81 3.49
CA LEU A 132 -8.99 27.53 3.80
C LEU A 132 -9.22 27.46 5.32
N ILE A 133 -8.32 26.80 6.05
CA ILE A 133 -8.39 26.70 7.52
C ILE A 133 -8.14 28.07 8.16
N GLN A 134 -7.21 28.88 7.63
CA GLN A 134 -6.95 30.24 8.12
C GLN A 134 -8.18 31.14 7.96
N GLU A 135 -8.91 31.01 6.86
CA GLU A 135 -10.11 31.81 6.57
C GLU A 135 -11.34 31.35 7.38
N LEU A 136 -11.58 30.06 7.50
CA LEU A 136 -12.80 29.51 8.07
C LEU A 136 -12.64 29.00 9.51
N GLY A 137 -11.42 28.77 9.97
CA GLY A 137 -11.12 28.26 11.30
C GLY A 137 -11.85 26.92 11.58
N ASP A 138 -12.53 26.85 12.72
CA ASP A 138 -13.28 25.66 13.14
C ASP A 138 -14.51 25.35 12.25
N LYS A 139 -14.92 26.27 11.36
CA LYS A 139 -16.00 26.05 10.38
C LYS A 139 -15.51 25.40 9.09
N THR A 140 -14.20 25.18 8.94
CA THR A 140 -13.64 24.52 7.75
C THR A 140 -14.31 23.17 7.53
N PRO A 141 -14.87 22.91 6.33
CA PRO A 141 -15.54 21.66 6.04
C PRO A 141 -14.54 20.52 5.91
N ILE A 142 -14.92 19.36 6.43
CA ILE A 142 -14.18 18.11 6.29
C ILE A 142 -15.04 17.05 5.62
N SER A 143 -14.40 16.14 4.93
CA SER A 143 -14.98 14.95 4.33
C SER A 143 -14.29 13.70 4.88
N TRP A 144 -14.88 12.54 4.65
CA TRP A 144 -14.37 11.27 5.15
C TRP A 144 -13.90 10.40 4.00
N LEU A 145 -12.69 9.88 4.11
CA LEU A 145 -12.07 8.98 3.13
C LEU A 145 -12.16 7.54 3.66
N HIS A 146 -12.84 6.69 2.92
CA HIS A 146 -12.95 5.28 3.26
C HIS A 146 -11.63 4.53 2.99
N ARG A 147 -11.28 3.55 3.83
CA ARG A 147 -10.01 2.80 3.70
C ARG A 147 -9.81 2.14 2.34
N GLY A 148 -10.89 1.76 1.63
CA GLY A 148 -10.80 1.20 0.28
C GLY A 148 -10.27 2.18 -0.76
N GLU A 149 -10.41 3.49 -0.53
CA GLU A 149 -9.87 4.56 -1.38
C GLU A 149 -8.43 4.93 -1.00
N ARG A 150 -7.92 4.38 0.10
CA ARG A 150 -6.58 4.61 0.63
C ARG A 150 -5.57 3.55 0.15
N TYR A 151 -5.88 2.87 -0.93
CA TYR A 151 -5.00 1.91 -1.59
C TYR A 151 -4.84 2.32 -3.04
N VAL A 152 -3.62 2.64 -3.42
CA VAL A 152 -3.27 3.04 -4.78
C VAL A 152 -2.20 2.10 -5.30
N GLU A 153 -2.43 1.52 -6.46
CA GLU A 153 -1.55 0.54 -7.09
C GLU A 153 -1.16 1.01 -8.48
N LYS A 154 0.13 0.99 -8.78
CA LYS A 154 0.69 1.31 -10.10
C LYS A 154 1.62 0.19 -10.54
N LEU A 155 1.42 -0.30 -11.75
CA LEU A 155 2.39 -1.15 -12.41
C LEU A 155 3.52 -0.26 -12.97
N ALA A 156 4.75 -0.59 -12.66
CA ALA A 156 5.90 0.03 -13.28
C ALA A 156 6.01 -0.45 -14.73
N THR A 157 5.92 0.49 -15.65
CA THR A 157 6.10 0.26 -17.09
C THR A 157 7.05 1.32 -17.63
N PRO A 158 7.79 1.05 -18.72
CA PRO A 158 8.77 1.99 -19.27
C PRO A 158 8.19 3.34 -19.72
N ASP A 159 6.89 3.41 -19.99
CA ASP A 159 6.15 4.61 -20.38
C ASP A 159 5.73 5.51 -19.20
N VAL A 160 5.81 5.02 -17.96
CA VAL A 160 5.53 5.83 -16.78
C VAL A 160 6.47 7.03 -16.71
N SER A 161 5.89 8.21 -16.54
CA SER A 161 6.64 9.47 -16.45
C SER A 161 6.73 9.99 -15.00
N VAL A 162 7.66 10.91 -14.75
CA VAL A 162 7.76 11.63 -13.47
C VAL A 162 6.49 12.45 -13.23
N ALA A 163 5.90 13.02 -14.29
CA ALA A 163 4.66 13.79 -14.21
C ALA A 163 3.49 12.93 -13.73
N ASP A 164 3.38 11.67 -14.19
CA ASP A 164 2.32 10.75 -13.75
C ASP A 164 2.41 10.42 -12.26
N LEU A 165 3.64 10.23 -11.75
CA LEU A 165 3.84 9.83 -10.37
C LEU A 165 3.91 11.01 -9.41
N ILE A 166 4.65 12.05 -9.75
CA ILE A 166 4.92 13.18 -8.85
C ILE A 166 4.03 14.36 -9.19
N GLY A 167 3.90 14.65 -10.49
CA GLY A 167 3.16 15.79 -10.99
C GLY A 167 4.04 16.73 -11.80
N ASP A 168 3.39 17.69 -12.44
CA ASP A 168 4.04 18.71 -13.26
C ASP A 168 3.18 19.99 -13.27
N LEU A 169 3.72 21.05 -13.88
CA LEU A 169 2.98 22.27 -14.16
C LEU A 169 1.87 21.98 -15.15
N ASP A 170 0.66 22.45 -14.87
CA ASP A 170 -0.45 22.47 -15.83
C ASP A 170 -0.52 23.85 -16.51
N PRO A 171 -0.01 23.99 -17.75
CA PRO A 171 -0.01 25.27 -18.46
C PRO A 171 -1.44 25.77 -18.73
N VAL A 172 -2.39 24.87 -18.91
CA VAL A 172 -3.79 25.20 -19.19
C VAL A 172 -4.45 25.79 -17.95
N LYS A 173 -4.24 25.20 -16.77
CA LYS A 173 -4.70 25.77 -15.49
C LYS A 173 -4.06 27.14 -15.25
N ALA A 174 -2.75 27.29 -15.49
CA ALA A 174 -2.03 28.53 -15.26
C ALA A 174 -2.58 29.67 -16.16
N ILE A 175 -2.79 29.42 -17.44
CA ILE A 175 -3.32 30.40 -18.40
C ILE A 175 -4.77 30.75 -18.08
N ASN A 176 -5.64 29.75 -17.91
CA ASN A 176 -7.08 29.95 -17.70
C ASN A 176 -7.40 30.70 -16.42
N GLN A 177 -6.60 30.49 -15.36
CA GLN A 177 -6.78 31.14 -14.06
C GLN A 177 -5.89 32.34 -13.85
N LYS A 178 -5.10 32.75 -14.87
CA LYS A 178 -4.11 33.85 -14.79
C LYS A 178 -3.17 33.72 -13.60
N LEU A 179 -2.74 32.47 -13.31
CA LEU A 179 -1.86 32.14 -12.19
C LEU A 179 -0.39 32.38 -12.59
N SER A 180 0.42 32.76 -11.61
CA SER A 180 1.87 32.68 -11.78
C SER A 180 2.28 31.22 -11.86
N TYR A 181 3.32 30.92 -12.65
CA TYR A 181 3.93 29.58 -12.70
C TYR A 181 4.49 29.12 -11.34
N SER A 182 4.55 30.00 -10.34
CA SER A 182 4.92 29.67 -8.96
C SER A 182 3.73 29.40 -8.03
N ASP A 183 2.49 29.44 -8.54
CA ASP A 183 1.29 29.19 -7.74
C ASP A 183 1.00 27.68 -7.68
N GLU A 184 0.81 27.12 -6.47
CA GLU A 184 0.46 25.72 -6.25
C GLU A 184 -0.78 25.30 -7.05
N LYS A 185 -1.73 26.21 -7.29
CA LYS A 185 -2.94 25.95 -8.09
C LYS A 185 -2.63 25.62 -9.55
N ALA A 186 -1.46 25.99 -10.06
CA ALA A 186 -1.01 25.66 -11.41
C ALA A 186 -0.41 24.25 -11.49
N ILE A 187 -0.29 23.54 -10.37
CA ILE A 187 0.26 22.19 -10.32
C ILE A 187 -0.84 21.16 -10.61
N HIS A 188 -0.49 20.19 -11.44
CA HIS A 188 -1.19 18.92 -11.54
C HIS A 188 -0.46 17.89 -10.67
N PHE A 189 -1.05 17.51 -9.55
CA PHE A 189 -0.47 16.50 -8.66
C PHE A 189 -0.55 15.11 -9.31
N GLY A 190 0.57 14.40 -9.31
CA GLY A 190 0.64 13.00 -9.73
C GLY A 190 0.04 12.04 -8.71
N LEU A 191 0.19 10.73 -8.97
CA LEU A 191 -0.38 9.69 -8.12
C LEU A 191 0.17 9.69 -6.70
N ILE A 192 1.46 9.97 -6.50
CA ILE A 192 2.11 9.93 -5.19
C ILE A 192 1.58 11.01 -4.25
N PRO A 193 1.55 12.31 -4.61
CA PRO A 193 0.95 13.33 -3.75
C PRO A 193 -0.52 13.05 -3.42
N ARG A 194 -1.29 12.58 -4.40
CA ARG A 194 -2.71 12.22 -4.20
C ARG A 194 -2.88 11.02 -3.29
N SER A 195 -1.84 10.21 -3.11
CA SER A 195 -1.80 9.06 -2.20
C SER A 195 -1.30 9.42 -0.81
N ASN A 196 -1.26 10.70 -0.45
CA ASN A 196 -0.95 11.11 0.92
C ASN A 196 -1.92 10.45 1.90
N ARG A 197 -1.40 9.91 2.99
CA ARG A 197 -2.10 9.12 4.02
C ARG A 197 -2.69 7.80 3.48
N CYS A 198 -2.07 7.24 2.42
CA CYS A 198 -2.50 6.00 1.75
C CYS A 198 -1.37 4.97 1.69
N ILE A 199 -1.73 3.72 1.41
CA ILE A 199 -0.81 2.67 0.98
C ILE A 199 -0.59 2.85 -0.53
N PHE A 200 0.66 3.07 -0.94
CA PHE A 200 1.04 3.20 -2.34
C PHE A 200 1.88 2.02 -2.78
N VAL A 201 1.38 1.26 -3.74
CA VAL A 201 2.02 0.04 -4.24
C VAL A 201 2.59 0.28 -5.63
N ILE A 202 3.89 -0.03 -5.80
CA ILE A 202 4.53 -0.08 -7.12
C ILE A 202 4.88 -1.52 -7.43
N ASN A 203 4.20 -2.10 -8.40
CA ASN A 203 4.49 -3.44 -8.88
C ASN A 203 5.58 -3.41 -9.94
N GLU A 204 6.45 -4.43 -9.92
CA GLU A 204 7.58 -4.63 -10.85
C GLU A 204 8.54 -3.42 -10.85
N LEU A 205 8.97 -2.99 -9.66
CA LEU A 205 9.82 -1.80 -9.45
C LEU A 205 11.04 -1.73 -10.38
N PRO A 206 11.76 -2.82 -10.74
CA PRO A 206 12.89 -2.79 -11.66
C PRO A 206 12.56 -2.27 -13.07
N ASP A 207 11.28 -2.39 -13.52
CA ASP A 207 10.85 -1.91 -14.83
C ASP A 207 10.71 -0.38 -14.88
N LEU A 208 10.76 0.28 -13.72
CA LEU A 208 10.68 1.73 -13.63
C LEU A 208 11.99 2.39 -14.03
N GLN A 209 11.94 3.40 -14.88
CA GLN A 209 13.13 4.12 -15.33
C GLN A 209 13.96 4.64 -14.17
N ALA A 210 15.29 4.56 -14.25
CA ALA A 210 16.23 4.94 -13.19
C ALA A 210 16.00 6.39 -12.68
N ARG A 211 15.67 7.34 -13.57
CA ARG A 211 15.36 8.74 -13.20
C ARG A 211 14.16 8.86 -12.26
N ILE A 212 13.17 7.97 -12.40
CA ILE A 212 11.98 7.95 -11.56
C ILE A 212 12.30 7.30 -10.22
N GLN A 213 13.09 6.23 -10.23
CA GLN A 213 13.57 5.60 -9.01
C GLN A 213 14.38 6.59 -8.15
N VAL A 214 15.19 7.48 -8.77
CA VAL A 214 15.89 8.55 -8.04
C VAL A 214 14.91 9.55 -7.42
N ALA A 215 13.82 9.89 -8.10
CA ALA A 215 12.79 10.75 -7.52
C ALA A 215 12.09 10.08 -6.32
N LEU A 216 11.80 8.77 -6.41
CA LEU A 216 11.26 7.99 -5.29
C LEU A 216 12.23 7.91 -4.10
N PHE A 217 13.53 7.81 -4.37
CA PHE A 217 14.56 7.84 -3.33
C PHE A 217 14.45 9.10 -2.46
N ASN A 218 14.33 10.28 -3.08
CA ASN A 218 14.18 11.53 -2.34
C ASN A 218 12.92 11.53 -1.47
N ILE A 219 11.82 11.02 -1.98
CA ILE A 219 10.55 10.92 -1.22
C ILE A 219 10.71 9.98 -0.02
N LEU A 220 11.36 8.83 -0.19
CA LEU A 220 11.58 7.86 0.89
C LEU A 220 12.56 8.38 1.95
N GLN A 221 13.56 9.19 1.56
CA GLN A 221 14.58 9.72 2.46
C GLN A 221 14.11 10.96 3.20
N GLU A 222 13.62 11.95 2.47
CA GLU A 222 13.27 13.26 3.01
C GLU A 222 11.80 13.34 3.44
N GLY A 223 10.98 12.36 3.03
CA GLY A 223 9.54 12.38 3.30
C GLY A 223 8.78 13.45 2.51
N ASP A 224 9.46 14.19 1.65
CA ASP A 224 8.86 15.27 0.87
C ASP A 224 9.04 15.09 -0.64
N ILE A 225 8.22 15.80 -1.41
CA ILE A 225 8.37 15.89 -2.86
C ILE A 225 8.78 17.30 -3.28
N GLN A 226 9.59 17.35 -4.35
CA GLN A 226 9.90 18.57 -5.06
C GLN A 226 9.37 18.46 -6.49
N ILE A 227 8.36 19.26 -6.82
CA ILE A 227 7.82 19.34 -8.17
C ILE A 227 8.70 20.27 -9.00
N ARG A 228 9.05 19.83 -10.21
CA ARG A 228 9.97 20.52 -11.10
C ARG A 228 9.59 22.00 -11.30
N GLY A 229 10.54 22.92 -11.05
CA GLY A 229 10.32 24.35 -11.18
C GLY A 229 9.65 25.04 -9.99
N PHE A 230 9.21 24.29 -8.98
CA PHE A 230 8.60 24.82 -7.78
C PHE A 230 9.51 24.61 -6.56
N LYS A 231 9.59 25.63 -5.70
CA LYS A 231 10.19 25.48 -4.36
C LYS A 231 9.16 24.92 -3.34
N LEU A 232 8.23 24.11 -3.81
CA LEU A 232 7.21 23.52 -2.98
C LEU A 232 7.73 22.20 -2.43
N ARG A 233 7.78 22.08 -1.12
CA ARG A 233 8.05 20.84 -0.39
C ARG A 233 6.77 20.40 0.31
N LEU A 234 6.31 19.21 0.01
CA LEU A 234 5.14 18.59 0.64
C LEU A 234 5.61 17.37 1.44
N PRO A 235 5.59 17.46 2.78
CA PRO A 235 5.90 16.29 3.62
C PRO A 235 4.74 15.30 3.52
N LEU A 236 4.96 14.23 2.74
CA LEU A 236 3.95 13.20 2.50
C LEU A 236 4.02 12.08 3.54
N ASP A 237 2.87 11.64 3.96
CA ASP A 237 2.70 10.48 4.85
C ASP A 237 2.18 9.29 4.04
N ILE A 238 3.07 8.42 3.57
CA ILE A 238 2.74 7.31 2.69
C ILE A 238 3.39 6.02 3.19
N GLN A 239 2.61 4.92 3.18
CA GLN A 239 3.16 3.59 3.31
C GLN A 239 3.48 3.04 1.93
N PHE A 240 4.76 2.99 1.58
CA PHE A 240 5.20 2.39 0.31
C PHE A 240 5.33 0.88 0.43
N VAL A 241 4.82 0.19 -0.60
CA VAL A 241 5.00 -1.24 -0.81
C VAL A 241 5.48 -1.44 -2.25
N PHE A 242 6.58 -2.13 -2.41
CA PHE A 242 7.14 -2.45 -3.71
C PHE A 242 7.06 -3.96 -3.95
N THR A 243 6.93 -4.35 -5.21
CA THR A 243 7.15 -5.72 -5.61
C THR A 243 8.24 -5.79 -6.67
N ALA A 244 9.05 -6.82 -6.62
CA ALA A 244 10.07 -7.08 -7.63
C ALA A 244 10.25 -8.58 -7.82
N ASN A 245 10.63 -8.95 -9.04
CA ASN A 245 11.13 -10.26 -9.33
C ASN A 245 12.67 -10.20 -9.27
N PRO A 246 13.35 -11.04 -8.45
CA PRO A 246 14.81 -11.01 -8.35
C PRO A 246 15.53 -11.16 -9.68
N GLU A 247 14.90 -11.76 -10.66
CA GLU A 247 15.49 -12.08 -11.95
C GLU A 247 15.29 -10.99 -13.00
N ASP A 248 14.33 -10.10 -12.81
CA ASP A 248 14.15 -8.93 -13.66
C ASP A 248 15.34 -7.95 -13.51
N TYR A 249 16.12 -8.07 -12.42
CA TYR A 249 17.36 -7.29 -12.22
C TYR A 249 18.43 -7.47 -13.30
N THR A 250 18.38 -8.56 -14.06
CA THR A 250 19.41 -8.85 -15.08
C THR A 250 18.97 -8.50 -16.50
N ASN A 251 17.66 -8.47 -16.78
CA ASN A 251 17.15 -8.39 -18.16
C ASN A 251 16.34 -7.13 -18.47
N ARG A 252 15.71 -6.48 -17.47
CA ARG A 252 14.79 -5.33 -17.67
C ARG A 252 15.20 -4.06 -16.97
N GLY A 253 16.09 -4.13 -16.03
CA GLY A 253 16.54 -3.02 -15.21
C GLY A 253 16.95 -3.49 -13.82
N SER A 254 17.55 -2.61 -13.05
CA SER A 254 17.89 -2.87 -11.65
C SER A 254 17.28 -1.81 -10.76
N ILE A 255 16.97 -2.16 -9.53
CA ILE A 255 16.68 -1.13 -8.51
C ILE A 255 17.99 -0.40 -8.25
N VAL A 256 17.99 0.93 -8.42
CA VAL A 256 19.16 1.73 -8.12
C VAL A 256 19.56 1.57 -6.65
N THR A 257 20.85 1.37 -6.39
CA THR A 257 21.37 1.10 -5.05
C THR A 257 20.85 2.09 -3.99
N PRO A 258 20.85 3.41 -4.22
CA PRO A 258 20.34 4.35 -3.24
C PRO A 258 18.87 4.11 -2.84
N LEU A 259 18.02 3.72 -3.79
CA LEU A 259 16.62 3.40 -3.50
C LEU A 259 16.50 2.13 -2.70
N LYS A 260 17.27 1.08 -3.07
CA LYS A 260 17.29 -0.20 -2.37
C LYS A 260 17.67 -0.04 -0.90
N ASP A 261 18.65 0.81 -0.59
CA ASP A 261 19.12 1.06 0.77
C ASP A 261 18.11 1.84 1.64
N ARG A 262 17.13 2.51 1.02
CA ARG A 262 16.08 3.28 1.72
C ARG A 262 14.80 2.51 1.94
N ILE A 263 14.64 1.35 1.28
CA ILE A 263 13.54 0.43 1.56
C ILE A 263 13.92 -0.36 2.81
N GLY A 264 13.24 -0.08 3.92
CA GLY A 264 13.62 -0.59 5.24
C GLY A 264 13.52 -2.11 5.40
N SER A 265 12.61 -2.77 4.66
CA SER A 265 12.42 -4.23 4.72
C SER A 265 12.35 -4.84 3.34
N GLN A 266 13.16 -5.88 3.11
CA GLN A 266 13.10 -6.72 1.91
C GLN A 266 12.65 -8.11 2.34
N ILE A 267 11.53 -8.57 1.78
CA ILE A 267 10.86 -9.80 2.18
C ILE A 267 10.85 -10.75 1.00
N ILE A 268 11.46 -11.92 1.18
CA ILE A 268 11.55 -12.92 0.12
C ILE A 268 10.31 -13.82 0.19
N THR A 269 9.54 -13.85 -0.90
CA THR A 269 8.43 -14.78 -1.06
C THR A 269 8.91 -16.06 -1.73
N HIS A 270 8.17 -17.14 -1.58
CA HIS A 270 8.53 -18.46 -2.13
C HIS A 270 7.31 -19.20 -2.65
N TYR A 271 7.51 -20.28 -3.38
CA TYR A 271 6.44 -21.21 -3.75
C TYR A 271 6.03 -22.08 -2.56
N PRO A 272 4.85 -22.72 -2.60
CA PRO A 272 4.43 -23.66 -1.57
C PRO A 272 5.51 -24.74 -1.33
N LYS A 273 5.78 -25.07 -0.06
CA LYS A 273 6.83 -26.00 0.32
C LYS A 273 6.34 -27.46 0.32
N SER A 274 5.04 -27.69 0.26
CA SER A 274 4.43 -29.04 0.20
C SER A 274 3.32 -29.10 -0.82
N ILE A 275 3.08 -30.32 -1.34
CA ILE A 275 1.99 -30.60 -2.27
C ILE A 275 0.63 -30.32 -1.62
N ASP A 276 0.47 -30.59 -0.33
CA ASP A 276 -0.77 -30.33 0.38
C ASP A 276 -1.12 -28.85 0.40
N ILE A 277 -0.16 -27.99 0.75
CA ILE A 277 -0.35 -26.53 0.72
C ILE A 277 -0.65 -26.06 -0.72
N ALA A 278 0.06 -26.58 -1.73
CA ALA A 278 -0.16 -26.23 -3.12
C ALA A 278 -1.58 -26.58 -3.56
N ARG A 279 -2.03 -27.79 -3.24
CA ARG A 279 -3.39 -28.25 -3.53
C ARG A 279 -4.46 -27.37 -2.86
N ASP A 280 -4.27 -27.00 -1.60
CA ASP A 280 -5.21 -26.14 -0.89
C ASP A 280 -5.27 -24.73 -1.51
N ILE A 281 -4.13 -24.20 -1.97
CA ILE A 281 -4.07 -22.94 -2.75
C ILE A 281 -4.86 -23.09 -4.05
N THR A 282 -4.64 -24.17 -4.79
CA THR A 282 -5.32 -24.43 -6.06
C THR A 282 -6.83 -24.55 -5.86
N ARG A 283 -7.28 -25.29 -4.87
CA ARG A 283 -8.71 -25.39 -4.50
C ARG A 283 -9.32 -24.04 -4.16
N GLN A 284 -8.58 -23.21 -3.40
CA GLN A 284 -9.03 -21.87 -3.02
C GLN A 284 -9.14 -20.93 -4.22
N GLU A 285 -8.21 -20.98 -5.17
CA GLU A 285 -8.11 -20.02 -6.27
C GLU A 285 -8.86 -20.47 -7.55
N ALA A 286 -9.11 -21.75 -7.72
CA ALA A 286 -9.80 -22.30 -8.89
C ALA A 286 -11.25 -21.82 -9.07
N LYS A 287 -11.85 -21.14 -8.08
CA LYS A 287 -13.13 -20.40 -8.09
C LYS A 287 -14.21 -20.98 -9.03
N LEU A 288 -14.45 -22.27 -8.93
CA LEU A 288 -15.57 -22.90 -9.64
C LEU A 288 -16.88 -22.28 -9.15
N LYS A 289 -17.80 -21.99 -10.06
CA LYS A 289 -19.15 -21.57 -9.69
C LYS A 289 -19.85 -22.71 -8.95
N PRO A 290 -20.79 -22.43 -8.01
CA PRO A 290 -21.51 -23.48 -7.28
C PRO A 290 -22.13 -24.55 -8.19
N GLU A 291 -22.65 -24.15 -9.35
CA GLU A 291 -23.20 -25.03 -10.36
C GLU A 291 -22.14 -25.97 -10.98
N GLN A 292 -20.93 -25.48 -11.16
CA GLN A 292 -19.81 -26.26 -11.69
C GLN A 292 -19.24 -27.21 -10.64
N ILE A 293 -19.19 -26.82 -9.36
CA ILE A 293 -18.77 -27.68 -8.26
C ILE A 293 -19.70 -28.93 -8.16
N ALA A 294 -21.00 -28.76 -8.40
CA ALA A 294 -21.96 -29.85 -8.40
C ALA A 294 -21.78 -30.82 -9.58
N MET A 295 -21.15 -30.41 -10.67
CA MET A 295 -20.96 -31.17 -11.89
C MET A 295 -19.60 -31.81 -12.07
N VAL A 296 -18.57 -31.23 -11.45
CA VAL A 296 -17.17 -31.61 -11.65
C VAL A 296 -16.60 -32.15 -10.34
N HIS A 297 -16.34 -33.45 -10.32
CA HIS A 297 -15.60 -34.09 -9.22
C HIS A 297 -14.17 -34.35 -9.66
N VAL A 298 -13.21 -33.69 -8.98
CA VAL A 298 -11.78 -33.94 -9.19
C VAL A 298 -11.31 -34.90 -8.09
N PRO A 299 -10.96 -36.14 -8.39
CA PRO A 299 -10.41 -37.06 -7.40
C PRO A 299 -9.10 -36.55 -6.81
N LEU A 300 -8.86 -36.79 -5.52
CA LEU A 300 -7.63 -36.39 -4.82
C LEU A 300 -6.35 -36.84 -5.55
N LEU A 301 -6.38 -38.02 -6.19
CA LEU A 301 -5.25 -38.53 -6.97
C LEU A 301 -4.92 -37.57 -8.13
N ILE A 302 -5.91 -37.02 -8.82
CA ILE A 302 -5.72 -36.12 -9.94
C ILE A 302 -5.16 -34.75 -9.44
N GLU A 303 -5.71 -34.24 -8.33
CA GLU A 303 -5.17 -33.02 -7.72
C GLU A 303 -3.70 -33.20 -7.34
N ASN A 304 -3.32 -34.32 -6.74
CA ASN A 304 -1.95 -34.62 -6.39
C ASN A 304 -1.04 -34.74 -7.63
N ILE A 305 -1.52 -35.34 -8.71
CA ILE A 305 -0.77 -35.44 -9.97
C ILE A 305 -0.51 -34.04 -10.55
N ILE A 306 -1.54 -33.18 -10.58
CA ILE A 306 -1.41 -31.79 -11.06
C ILE A 306 -0.30 -31.05 -10.29
N GLU A 307 -0.35 -31.09 -8.96
CA GLU A 307 0.64 -30.41 -8.13
C GLU A 307 2.03 -31.05 -8.25
N GLN A 308 2.13 -32.39 -8.36
CA GLN A 308 3.39 -33.06 -8.56
C GLN A 308 4.06 -32.64 -9.88
N VAL A 309 3.29 -32.54 -10.96
CA VAL A 309 3.80 -32.04 -12.24
C VAL A 309 4.37 -30.63 -12.13
N VAL A 310 3.69 -29.75 -11.39
CA VAL A 310 4.16 -28.37 -11.15
C VAL A 310 5.43 -28.36 -10.29
N PHE A 311 5.52 -29.21 -9.26
CA PHE A 311 6.71 -29.36 -8.43
C PHE A 311 7.90 -29.86 -9.22
N GLU A 312 7.72 -30.92 -10.04
CA GLU A 312 8.77 -31.46 -10.91
C GLU A 312 9.23 -30.42 -11.94
N ALA A 313 8.28 -29.68 -12.53
CA ALA A 313 8.62 -28.61 -13.46
C ALA A 313 9.48 -27.50 -12.82
N ARG A 314 9.25 -27.17 -11.54
CA ARG A 314 10.07 -26.19 -10.80
C ARG A 314 11.49 -26.68 -10.55
N ASN A 315 11.69 -27.97 -10.43
CA ASN A 315 12.99 -28.60 -10.14
C ASN A 315 13.70 -29.09 -11.40
N SER A 316 13.04 -29.01 -12.56
CA SER A 316 13.59 -29.50 -13.83
C SER A 316 14.66 -28.57 -14.38
N GLU A 317 15.79 -29.15 -14.81
CA GLU A 317 16.85 -28.43 -15.53
C GLU A 317 16.43 -27.91 -16.91
N TYR A 318 15.32 -28.45 -17.47
CA TYR A 318 14.76 -28.03 -18.76
C TYR A 318 13.82 -26.82 -18.64
N VAL A 319 13.50 -26.41 -17.43
CA VAL A 319 12.63 -25.26 -17.19
C VAL A 319 13.48 -24.11 -16.66
N ASP A 320 13.39 -22.96 -17.33
CA ASP A 320 14.10 -21.78 -16.88
C ASP A 320 13.62 -21.37 -15.48
N ALA A 321 14.48 -21.59 -14.48
CA ALA A 321 14.22 -21.24 -13.10
C ALA A 321 13.91 -19.74 -12.94
N LYS A 322 14.44 -18.90 -13.84
CA LYS A 322 14.23 -17.45 -13.84
C LYS A 322 12.80 -17.06 -14.20
N SER A 323 12.19 -17.75 -15.13
CA SER A 323 10.79 -17.50 -15.48
C SER A 323 9.83 -18.02 -14.43
N GLY A 324 10.25 -19.01 -13.66
CA GLY A 324 9.48 -19.67 -12.60
C GLY A 324 8.27 -20.44 -13.14
N VAL A 325 7.83 -21.42 -12.37
CA VAL A 325 6.59 -22.15 -12.65
C VAL A 325 5.51 -21.63 -11.69
N SER A 326 4.70 -20.70 -12.19
CA SER A 326 3.66 -20.05 -11.38
C SER A 326 2.64 -21.05 -10.84
N ALA A 327 2.16 -20.83 -9.62
CA ALA A 327 1.02 -21.58 -9.06
C ALA A 327 -0.26 -21.47 -9.91
N ARG A 328 -0.31 -20.53 -10.87
CA ARG A 328 -1.43 -20.42 -11.83
C ARG A 328 -1.49 -21.58 -12.84
N LEU A 329 -0.44 -22.40 -12.95
CA LEU A 329 -0.44 -23.55 -13.84
C LEU A 329 -1.28 -24.71 -13.30
N SER A 330 -1.46 -24.79 -11.98
CA SER A 330 -2.32 -25.81 -11.34
C SER A 330 -3.78 -25.37 -11.21
N ILE A 331 -4.04 -24.08 -11.34
CA ILE A 331 -5.39 -23.49 -11.30
C ILE A 331 -6.03 -23.56 -12.69
#